data_3bfbc5ebe6a54dba7e241b5202c4bc75
#
_entry.id   3bfbc5ebe6a54dba7e241b5202c4bc75
#
_cell.length_a   1.000
_cell.length_b   1.000
_cell.length_c   1.000
_cell.angle_alpha   90.00
_cell.angle_beta   90.00
_cell.angle_gamma   90.00
#
_symmetry.space_group_name_H-M   'P 1'
#
loop_
_entity.id
_entity.type
_entity.pdbx_description
1 polymer ?
#
loop_
_entity_poly.entity_id
_entity_poly.type
_entity_poly.pdbx_seq_one_letter_code
_entity_poly.pdbx_strand_id
1 'polypeptide(L)'
;MYLCAAKKKEKIMKAVFISFYKAFYAEMIEELDKLEIRGFTFWEEVQGRGNETGEPHYGTHAWPTLNSALIAMIPDEKVDALLEAVRKLDATAPQQGIRAFVLPVEKMS
;
A
#
# COMPACT_ATOMS: atom_id res chain seq x y z
N MET A 1 9.53 36.66 13.55
CA MET A 1 9.84 35.90 13.47
C MET A 1 9.59 34.91 12.94
N TYR A 2 10.02 34.75 12.01
CA TYR A 2 9.87 33.74 11.53
C TYR A 2 9.53 32.80 12.33
N LEU A 3 9.19 33.14 13.18
CA LEU A 3 8.86 32.21 14.16
C LEU A 3 7.85 31.20 13.76
N CYS A 4 6.88 31.61 12.98
CA CYS A 4 5.90 30.66 12.48
C CYS A 4 6.55 29.55 11.68
N ALA A 5 7.50 29.90 10.86
CA ALA A 5 8.22 28.86 10.13
C ALA A 5 9.00 27.97 11.07
N ALA A 6 9.62 28.55 12.06
CA ALA A 6 10.39 27.81 13.02
C ALA A 6 9.53 26.85 13.84
N LYS A 7 8.27 27.23 14.05
CA LYS A 7 7.36 26.41 14.84
C LYS A 7 6.51 25.46 14.02
N LYS A 8 6.66 25.51 12.72
CA LYS A 8 5.94 24.60 11.87
C LYS A 8 6.36 23.19 12.18
N LYS A 9 5.43 22.36 12.54
CA LYS A 9 5.72 20.98 12.81
C LYS A 9 6.10 20.27 11.53
N GLU A 10 7.13 19.47 11.60
CA GLU A 10 7.40 18.58 10.51
C GLU A 10 6.30 17.54 10.47
N LYS A 11 5.85 17.20 9.27
CA LYS A 11 4.89 16.13 9.13
C LYS A 11 5.57 14.81 9.42
N ILE A 12 4.89 13.99 10.23
CA ILE A 12 5.34 12.62 10.42
C ILE A 12 4.86 11.84 9.21
N MET A 13 5.80 11.23 8.52
CA MET A 13 5.52 10.45 7.33
C MET A 13 5.71 8.97 7.60
N LYS A 14 4.92 8.19 6.91
CA LYS A 14 5.04 6.74 6.96
C LYS A 14 5.16 6.20 5.55
N ALA A 15 5.88 5.10 5.41
CA ALA A 15 5.93 4.34 4.17
C ALA A 15 4.94 3.19 4.31
N VAL A 16 4.02 3.08 3.37
CA VAL A 16 3.08 1.97 3.36
C VAL A 16 3.36 1.13 2.14
N PHE A 17 3.77 -0.10 2.39
CA PHE A 17 4.03 -1.08 1.34
C PHE A 17 2.82 -1.99 1.24
N ILE A 18 2.25 -2.10 0.03
CA ILE A 18 1.06 -2.91 -0.19
C ILE A 18 1.37 -3.90 -1.30
N SER A 19 1.14 -5.17 -1.01
CA SER A 19 1.22 -6.24 -2.00
C SER A 19 -0.18 -6.79 -2.18
N PHE A 20 -0.63 -6.90 -3.42
CA PHE A 20 -2.01 -7.28 -3.70
C PHE A 20 -2.10 -8.03 -5.03
N TYR A 21 -3.19 -8.78 -5.18
CA TYR A 21 -3.48 -9.49 -6.42
C TYR A 21 -3.59 -8.48 -7.56
N LYS A 22 -2.90 -8.73 -8.64
CA LYS A 22 -2.81 -7.82 -9.77
C LYS A 22 -4.19 -7.37 -10.29
N ALA A 23 -5.18 -8.23 -10.24
CA ALA A 23 -6.52 -7.90 -10.72
C ALA A 23 -7.21 -6.82 -9.89
N PHE A 24 -6.71 -6.51 -8.70
CA PHE A 24 -7.27 -5.45 -7.86
C PHE A 24 -6.69 -4.07 -8.15
N TYR A 25 -5.92 -3.92 -9.23
CA TYR A 25 -5.26 -2.65 -9.51
C TYR A 25 -6.24 -1.47 -9.54
N ALA A 26 -7.33 -1.60 -10.29
CA ALA A 26 -8.28 -0.49 -10.44
C ALA A 26 -8.89 -0.11 -9.09
N GLU A 27 -9.28 -1.10 -8.30
CA GLU A 27 -9.85 -0.85 -6.98
C GLU A 27 -8.85 -0.21 -6.04
N MET A 28 -7.60 -0.67 -6.09
CA MET A 28 -6.56 -0.11 -5.24
C MET A 28 -6.29 1.35 -5.57
N ILE A 29 -6.18 1.67 -6.85
CA ILE A 29 -5.96 3.06 -7.27
C ILE A 29 -7.14 3.94 -6.87
N GLU A 30 -8.36 3.43 -7.00
CA GLU A 30 -9.54 4.19 -6.59
C GLU A 30 -9.49 4.52 -5.10
N GLU A 31 -9.08 3.57 -4.25
CA GLU A 31 -8.97 3.84 -2.82
C GLU A 31 -7.90 4.88 -2.52
N LEU A 32 -6.76 4.80 -3.20
CA LEU A 32 -5.71 5.81 -3.03
C LEU A 32 -6.22 7.19 -3.42
N ASP A 33 -6.93 7.28 -4.54
CA ASP A 33 -7.47 8.56 -5.01
C ASP A 33 -8.49 9.15 -4.04
N LYS A 34 -9.37 8.31 -3.48
CA LYS A 34 -10.35 8.77 -2.49
C LYS A 34 -9.68 9.37 -1.27
N LEU A 35 -8.53 8.87 -0.89
CA LEU A 35 -7.78 9.36 0.27
C LEU A 35 -6.80 10.47 -0.10
N GLU A 36 -6.83 10.89 -1.36
CA GLU A 36 -5.92 11.92 -1.88
C GLU A 36 -4.45 11.52 -1.71
N ILE A 37 -4.16 10.25 -1.88
CA ILE A 37 -2.79 9.73 -1.89
C ILE A 37 -2.40 9.62 -3.35
N ARG A 38 -1.62 10.60 -3.83
CA ARG A 38 -1.26 10.65 -5.24
C ARG A 38 0.13 10.12 -5.52
N GLY A 39 1.03 10.22 -4.55
CA GLY A 39 2.41 9.81 -4.76
C GLY A 39 2.64 8.38 -4.32
N PHE A 40 3.07 7.55 -5.26
CA PHE A 40 3.45 6.17 -4.94
C PHE A 40 4.36 5.65 -6.04
N THR A 41 5.09 4.59 -5.71
CA THR A 41 5.87 3.83 -6.67
C THR A 41 5.19 2.46 -6.82
N PHE A 42 5.03 2.02 -8.06
CA PHE A 42 4.22 0.86 -8.36
C PHE A 42 5.01 -0.14 -9.20
N TRP A 43 4.90 -1.41 -8.83
CA TRP A 43 5.43 -2.52 -9.62
C TRP A 43 4.26 -3.34 -10.12
N GLU A 44 4.09 -3.38 -11.43
CA GLU A 44 2.92 -4.01 -12.02
C GLU A 44 2.88 -5.51 -11.78
N GLU A 45 4.01 -6.18 -11.86
CA GLU A 45 4.06 -7.64 -11.75
C GLU A 45 5.17 -8.05 -10.82
N VAL A 46 4.79 -8.69 -9.71
CA VAL A 46 5.72 -9.28 -8.77
C VAL A 46 5.16 -10.62 -8.34
N GLN A 47 6.03 -11.51 -7.95
CA GLN A 47 5.61 -12.78 -7.38
C GLN A 47 5.38 -12.61 -5.89
N GLY A 48 4.42 -13.35 -5.35
CA GLY A 48 4.18 -13.28 -3.93
C GLY A 48 3.21 -14.32 -3.43
N ARG A 49 3.20 -14.44 -2.12
CA ARG A 49 2.26 -15.28 -1.39
C ARG A 49 1.87 -14.49 -0.15
N GLY A 50 0.58 -14.21 0.00
CA GLY A 50 0.10 -13.29 1.02
C GLY A 50 0.28 -13.78 2.44
N ASN A 51 0.33 -15.10 2.63
CA ASN A 51 0.55 -15.73 3.93
C ASN A 51 1.01 -17.16 3.71
N GLU A 52 1.30 -17.88 4.80
CA GLU A 52 1.85 -19.23 4.70
C GLU A 52 0.91 -20.20 4.00
N THR A 53 -0.38 -20.03 4.14
CA THR A 53 -1.39 -20.91 3.57
C THR A 53 -2.07 -20.32 2.35
N GLY A 54 -1.66 -19.11 1.95
CA GLY A 54 -2.25 -18.43 0.81
C GLY A 54 -1.83 -19.04 -0.50
N GLU A 55 -2.65 -18.82 -1.52
CA GLU A 55 -2.35 -19.25 -2.87
C GLU A 55 -1.16 -18.46 -3.41
N PRO A 56 -0.13 -19.12 -3.95
CA PRO A 56 1.01 -18.40 -4.52
C PRO A 56 0.61 -17.62 -5.78
N HIS A 57 1.16 -16.44 -5.93
CA HIS A 57 0.98 -15.60 -7.11
C HIS A 57 2.32 -15.43 -7.80
N TYR A 58 2.75 -16.47 -8.50
CA TYR A 58 4.10 -16.53 -9.07
C TYR A 58 4.14 -16.25 -10.57
N GLY A 59 2.97 -16.22 -11.24
CA GLY A 59 2.94 -16.02 -12.69
C GLY A 59 3.53 -17.17 -13.48
N THR A 60 3.57 -18.38 -12.88
CA THR A 60 4.10 -19.56 -13.54
C THR A 60 2.97 -20.40 -14.11
N HIS A 61 3.31 -21.45 -14.87
CA HIS A 61 2.31 -22.34 -15.44
C HIS A 61 1.42 -22.96 -14.36
N ALA A 62 2.02 -23.37 -13.23
CA ALA A 62 1.27 -23.99 -12.13
C ALA A 62 0.52 -22.93 -11.31
N TRP A 63 1.06 -21.72 -11.21
CA TRP A 63 0.51 -20.64 -10.39
C TRP A 63 0.50 -19.37 -11.23
N PRO A 64 -0.48 -19.24 -12.15
CA PRO A 64 -0.45 -18.16 -13.15
C PRO A 64 -0.79 -16.77 -12.62
N THR A 65 -1.42 -16.67 -11.46
CA THR A 65 -1.75 -15.35 -10.91
C THR A 65 -0.48 -14.61 -10.47
N LEU A 66 -0.56 -13.30 -10.54
CA LEU A 66 0.54 -12.42 -10.17
C LEU A 66 0.05 -11.38 -9.17
N ASN A 67 0.98 -10.88 -8.37
CA ASN A 67 0.75 -9.73 -7.53
C ASN A 67 1.27 -8.47 -8.19
N SER A 68 0.73 -7.37 -7.76
CA SER A 68 1.33 -6.05 -7.90
C SER A 68 1.80 -5.60 -6.54
N ALA A 69 2.65 -4.61 -6.51
CA ALA A 69 3.11 -4.01 -5.26
C ALA A 69 3.24 -2.52 -5.43
N LEU A 70 3.00 -1.79 -4.35
CA LEU A 70 3.28 -0.36 -4.37
C LEU A 70 3.83 0.06 -3.02
N ILE A 71 4.51 1.19 -3.02
CA ILE A 71 4.93 1.85 -1.79
C ILE A 71 4.56 3.31 -1.89
N ALA A 72 3.91 3.82 -0.85
CA ALA A 72 3.49 5.22 -0.80
C ALA A 72 4.02 5.84 0.48
N MET A 73 4.59 7.05 0.35
CA MET A 73 5.00 7.83 1.50
C MET A 73 3.88 8.78 1.82
N ILE A 74 3.22 8.58 2.94
CA ILE A 74 2.00 9.32 3.26
C ILE A 74 2.09 9.96 4.65
N PRO A 75 1.33 11.03 4.88
CA PRO A 75 1.22 11.57 6.23
C PRO A 75 0.63 10.55 7.19
N ASP A 76 1.13 10.56 8.41
CA ASP A 76 0.70 9.63 9.44
C ASP A 76 -0.81 9.60 9.63
N GLU A 77 -1.46 10.74 9.51
CA GLU A 77 -2.91 10.84 9.71
C GLU A 77 -3.73 10.12 8.64
N LYS A 78 -3.12 9.73 7.53
CA LYS A 78 -3.84 8.96 6.50
C LYS A 78 -3.67 7.45 6.63
N VAL A 79 -2.81 7.01 7.53
CA VAL A 79 -2.45 5.59 7.63
C VAL A 79 -3.66 4.73 7.99
N ASP A 80 -4.39 5.10 9.04
CA ASP A 80 -5.52 4.28 9.49
C ASP A 80 -6.59 4.13 8.42
N ALA A 81 -6.89 5.22 7.72
CA ALA A 81 -7.89 5.18 6.65
C ALA A 81 -7.44 4.27 5.50
N LEU A 82 -6.16 4.33 5.16
CA LEU A 82 -5.62 3.46 4.11
C LEU A 82 -5.66 1.99 4.52
N LEU A 83 -5.25 1.69 5.75
CA LEU A 83 -5.30 0.31 6.23
C LEU A 83 -6.73 -0.23 6.26
N GLU A 84 -7.69 0.62 6.62
CA GLU A 84 -9.09 0.20 6.62
C GLU A 84 -9.57 -0.10 5.20
N ALA A 85 -9.21 0.74 4.24
CA ALA A 85 -9.56 0.52 2.84
C ALA A 85 -8.96 -0.81 2.34
N VAL A 86 -7.71 -1.09 2.70
CA VAL A 86 -7.06 -2.34 2.34
C VAL A 86 -7.78 -3.53 2.95
N ARG A 87 -8.17 -3.43 4.23
CA ARG A 87 -8.90 -4.52 4.89
C ARG A 87 -10.23 -4.81 4.23
N LYS A 88 -10.94 -3.76 3.83
CA LYS A 88 -12.23 -3.95 3.15
C LYS A 88 -12.05 -4.61 1.80
N LEU A 89 -11.03 -4.23 1.07
CA LEU A 89 -10.76 -4.84 -0.21
C LEU A 89 -10.33 -6.30 -0.05
N ASP A 90 -9.48 -6.58 0.93
CA ASP A 90 -9.04 -7.93 1.24
C ASP A 90 -10.23 -8.83 1.59
N ALA A 91 -11.21 -8.29 2.30
CA ALA A 91 -12.39 -9.06 2.71
C ALA A 91 -13.23 -9.52 1.54
N THR A 92 -13.12 -8.90 0.37
CA THR A 92 -13.86 -9.32 -0.82
C THR A 92 -13.29 -10.59 -1.44
N ALA A 93 -12.02 -10.90 -1.20
CA ALA A 93 -11.38 -12.10 -1.71
C ALA A 93 -10.20 -12.47 -0.82
N PRO A 94 -10.47 -12.97 0.40
CA PRO A 94 -9.40 -13.17 1.40
C PRO A 94 -8.32 -14.14 0.96
N GLN A 95 -8.65 -15.10 0.10
CA GLN A 95 -7.67 -16.07 -0.38
C GLN A 95 -6.61 -15.43 -1.27
N GLN A 96 -6.83 -14.23 -1.77
CA GLN A 96 -5.84 -13.53 -2.57
C GLN A 96 -4.76 -12.86 -1.73
N GLY A 97 -5.05 -12.56 -0.46
CA GLY A 97 -4.03 -12.20 0.50
C GLY A 97 -3.42 -10.82 0.32
N ILE A 98 -4.23 -9.76 0.34
CA ILE A 98 -3.69 -8.40 0.31
C ILE A 98 -2.99 -8.12 1.64
N ARG A 99 -1.78 -7.58 1.55
CA ARG A 99 -0.99 -7.22 2.74
C ARG A 99 -0.52 -5.79 2.63
N ALA A 100 -0.60 -5.08 3.75
CA ALA A 100 -0.09 -3.73 3.86
C ALA A 100 0.77 -3.64 5.12
N PHE A 101 1.93 -3.04 4.98
CA PHE A 101 2.87 -2.86 6.09
C PHE A 101 3.22 -1.39 6.19
N VAL A 102 3.25 -0.89 7.41
CA VAL A 102 3.57 0.51 7.67
C VAL A 102 4.94 0.58 8.32
N LEU A 103 5.81 1.40 7.75
CA LEU A 103 7.15 1.60 8.26
C LEU A 103 7.37 3.08 8.54
N PRO A 104 8.15 3.40 9.58
CA PRO A 104 8.48 4.81 9.81
C PRO A 104 9.43 5.33 8.74
N VAL A 105 9.25 6.58 8.37
CA VAL A 105 10.17 7.28 7.47
C VAL A 105 10.98 8.23 8.34
N GLU A 106 12.28 7.96 8.47
CA GLU A 106 13.12 8.80 9.31
C GLU A 106 13.50 10.10 8.62
N LYS A 107 13.79 10.02 7.32
CA LYS A 107 14.25 11.18 6.55
C LYS A 107 13.75 11.07 5.12
N MET A 108 13.50 12.22 4.54
CA MET A 108 13.14 12.34 3.13
C MET A 108 13.95 13.48 2.52
N SER A 109 14.26 13.35 1.26
CA SER A 109 14.88 14.44 0.53
C SER A 109 13.86 15.47 0.08
#